data_28d144d52aecdf726ba6da56e85b586d
#
_entry.id   28d144d52aecdf726ba6da56e85b586d
#
_cell.length_a   1.000
_cell.length_b   1.000
_cell.length_c   1.000
_cell.angle_alpha   90.00
_cell.angle_beta   90.00
_cell.angle_gamma   90.00
#
_symmetry.space_group_name_H-M   'P 1'
#
loop_
_entity.id
_entity.type
_entity.pdbx_description
1 polymer ?
#
loop_
_entity_poly.entity_id
_entity_poly.type
_entity_poly.pdbx_seq_one_letter_code
_entity_poly.pdbx_strand_id
1 'polypeptide(L)'
;MGAQGTTTLNFGAAPGTNHVSVDVVGQAAIAADSAVEAWIMGVDSTAEHTTYEHMFLAGYISTPITAIVVGTGFTINGITELRLTGNIDVRWVWN
;
A
#
# COMPACT_ATOMS: atom_id res chain seq x y z
N MET A 1 1.65 21.39 2.45
CA MET A 1 2.90 20.65 2.19
C MET A 1 2.65 19.17 2.41
N GLY A 2 3.14 18.33 1.53
CA GLY A 2 2.90 16.91 1.59
C GLY A 2 4.17 16.07 1.79
N ALA A 3 4.02 14.78 1.71
CA ALA A 3 5.13 13.83 1.80
C ALA A 3 4.86 12.64 0.90
N GLN A 4 5.89 11.84 0.67
CA GLN A 4 5.79 10.61 -0.09
C GLN A 4 6.71 9.56 0.50
N GLY A 5 6.42 8.32 0.24
CA GLY A 5 7.23 7.22 0.72
C GLY A 5 6.79 5.89 0.15
N THR A 6 7.34 4.83 0.71
CA THR A 6 7.04 3.47 0.30
C THR A 6 6.70 2.64 1.52
N THR A 7 5.91 1.60 1.32
CA THR A 7 5.64 0.60 2.34
C THR A 7 5.34 -0.73 1.65
N THR A 8 5.04 -1.76 2.41
CA THR A 8 4.83 -3.10 1.88
C THR A 8 3.52 -3.65 2.38
N LEU A 9 2.71 -4.19 1.46
CA LEU A 9 1.53 -4.96 1.78
C LEU A 9 1.95 -6.42 1.91
N ASN A 10 1.72 -7.03 3.07
CA ASN A 10 2.09 -8.41 3.33
C ASN A 10 0.82 -9.28 3.28
N PHE A 11 0.66 -10.02 2.20
CA PHE A 11 -0.49 -10.92 2.02
C PHE A 11 -0.31 -12.26 2.72
N GLY A 12 0.83 -12.49 3.36
CA GLY A 12 1.08 -13.65 4.19
C GLY A 12 1.50 -14.90 3.42
N ALA A 13 1.56 -16.02 4.15
CA ALA A 13 1.89 -17.31 3.57
C ALA A 13 0.64 -17.95 2.97
N ALA A 14 0.84 -19.01 2.17
CA ALA A 14 -0.27 -19.76 1.59
C ALA A 14 -1.24 -20.23 2.68
N PRO A 15 -2.55 -20.22 2.44
CA PRO A 15 -3.26 -19.92 1.21
C PRO A 15 -3.41 -18.41 0.89
N GLY A 16 -2.80 -17.53 1.66
CA GLY A 16 -2.84 -16.10 1.40
C GLY A 16 -4.15 -15.43 1.82
N THR A 17 -4.31 -14.19 1.35
CA THR A 17 -5.51 -13.41 1.64
C THR A 17 -5.83 -12.49 0.46
N ASN A 18 -7.04 -11.97 0.45
CA ASN A 18 -7.49 -11.01 -0.57
C ASN A 18 -7.72 -9.60 0.01
N HIS A 19 -7.41 -9.40 1.28
CA HIS A 19 -7.49 -8.08 1.90
C HIS A 19 -6.45 -7.97 3.02
N VAL A 20 -5.58 -6.99 2.89
CA VAL A 20 -4.61 -6.64 3.94
C VAL A 20 -4.59 -5.13 4.11
N SER A 21 -4.02 -4.67 5.21
CA SER A 21 -3.84 -3.25 5.44
C SER A 21 -2.49 -3.00 6.08
N VAL A 22 -1.98 -1.77 5.90
CA VAL A 22 -0.76 -1.30 6.55
C VAL A 22 -0.95 0.14 6.97
N ASP A 23 -0.48 0.47 8.17
CA ASP A 23 -0.55 1.83 8.70
C ASP A 23 0.74 2.57 8.36
N VAL A 24 0.59 3.77 7.78
CA VAL A 24 1.70 4.69 7.57
C VAL A 24 1.63 5.72 8.68
N VAL A 25 2.67 5.80 9.49
CA VAL A 25 2.72 6.69 10.65
C VAL A 25 3.86 7.69 10.51
N GLY A 26 4.00 8.59 11.49
CA GLY A 26 5.06 9.59 11.47
C GLY A 26 4.77 10.78 10.55
N GLN A 27 3.52 10.97 10.16
CA GLN A 27 3.09 12.05 9.26
C GLN A 27 2.51 13.20 10.08
N ALA A 28 3.39 13.93 10.77
CA ALA A 28 2.97 14.95 11.74
C ALA A 28 2.16 16.09 11.13
N ALA A 29 2.35 16.39 9.84
CA ALA A 29 1.68 17.48 9.16
C ALA A 29 0.41 17.08 8.43
N ILE A 30 0.00 15.83 8.48
CA ILE A 30 -1.19 15.37 7.79
C ILE A 30 -2.45 15.94 8.47
N ALA A 31 -3.42 16.36 7.66
CA ALA A 31 -4.68 16.93 8.12
C ALA A 31 -5.85 16.07 7.64
N ALA A 32 -7.02 16.28 8.22
CA ALA A 32 -8.21 15.49 7.91
C ALA A 32 -8.63 15.63 6.43
N ASP A 33 -8.31 16.74 5.80
CA ASP A 33 -8.63 17.00 4.40
C ASP A 33 -7.45 16.76 3.45
N SER A 34 -6.37 16.16 3.92
CA SER A 34 -5.24 15.81 3.07
C SER A 34 -5.65 14.81 2.00
N ALA A 35 -5.17 15.04 0.79
CA ALA A 35 -5.37 14.09 -0.31
C ALA A 35 -4.30 13.01 -0.24
N VAL A 36 -4.69 11.77 -0.10
CA VAL A 36 -3.78 10.63 0.06
C VAL A 36 -4.04 9.63 -1.06
N GLU A 37 -2.96 9.19 -1.70
CA GLU A 37 -3.03 8.17 -2.75
C GLU A 37 -1.92 7.14 -2.54
N ALA A 38 -2.18 5.92 -2.97
CA ALA A 38 -1.21 4.84 -2.96
C ALA A 38 -1.38 3.98 -4.21
N TRP A 39 -0.29 3.36 -4.65
CA TRP A 39 -0.31 2.48 -5.82
C TRP A 39 0.80 1.44 -5.72
N ILE A 40 0.62 0.34 -6.45
CA ILE A 40 1.60 -0.73 -6.50
C ILE A 40 2.81 -0.27 -7.30
N MET A 41 4.01 -0.51 -6.77
CA MET A 41 5.25 -0.16 -7.44
C MET A 41 5.64 -1.25 -8.44
N GLY A 42 6.12 -0.82 -9.61
CA GLY A 42 6.67 -1.74 -10.60
C GLY A 42 8.17 -1.96 -10.39
N VAL A 43 8.53 -2.46 -9.21
CA VAL A 43 9.94 -2.66 -8.84
C VAL A 43 10.15 -4.07 -8.28
N ASP A 44 11.37 -4.55 -8.40
CA ASP A 44 11.78 -5.86 -7.89
C ASP A 44 12.53 -5.68 -6.58
N SER A 45 11.80 -5.27 -5.55
CA SER A 45 12.38 -4.95 -4.25
C SER A 45 12.00 -5.95 -3.15
N THR A 46 11.20 -6.96 -3.48
CA THR A 46 10.89 -8.05 -2.57
C THR A 46 11.33 -9.38 -3.17
N ALA A 47 11.60 -10.36 -2.31
CA ALA A 47 12.03 -11.69 -2.77
C ALA A 47 10.88 -12.52 -3.35
N GLU A 48 9.64 -12.18 -3.00
CA GLU A 48 8.47 -12.98 -3.39
C GLU A 48 7.92 -12.63 -4.76
N HIS A 49 8.16 -11.40 -5.24
CA HIS A 49 7.57 -10.92 -6.48
C HIS A 49 8.58 -10.12 -7.29
N THR A 50 8.62 -10.40 -8.59
CA THR A 50 9.50 -9.68 -9.52
C THR A 50 8.89 -8.33 -9.92
N THR A 51 9.68 -7.49 -10.60
CA THR A 51 9.19 -6.24 -11.17
C THR A 51 8.00 -6.49 -12.11
N TYR A 52 8.08 -7.52 -12.93
CA TYR A 52 6.99 -7.86 -13.86
C TYR A 52 5.71 -8.20 -13.09
N GLU A 53 5.83 -8.99 -12.02
CA GLU A 53 4.68 -9.37 -11.21
C GLU A 53 4.06 -8.15 -10.52
N HIS A 54 4.87 -7.23 -10.00
CA HIS A 54 4.36 -5.99 -9.43
C HIS A 54 3.57 -5.17 -10.45
N MET A 55 4.10 -5.04 -11.68
CA MET A 55 3.42 -4.31 -12.74
C MET A 55 2.09 -4.95 -13.11
N PHE A 56 2.06 -6.28 -13.18
CA PHE A 56 0.84 -7.03 -13.46
C PHE A 56 -0.19 -6.85 -12.35
N LEU A 57 0.25 -7.00 -11.10
CA LEU A 57 -0.64 -6.90 -9.93
C LEU A 57 -1.18 -5.49 -9.72
N ALA A 58 -0.49 -4.47 -10.22
CA ALA A 58 -0.98 -3.10 -10.14
C ALA A 58 -2.35 -2.92 -10.78
N GLY A 59 -2.70 -3.77 -11.76
CA GLY A 59 -4.02 -3.77 -12.39
C GLY A 59 -5.08 -4.58 -11.64
N TYR A 60 -4.67 -5.35 -10.64
CA TYR A 60 -5.56 -6.26 -9.91
C TYR A 60 -5.82 -5.82 -8.48
N ILE A 61 -4.89 -5.09 -7.87
CA ILE A 61 -4.96 -4.72 -6.46
C ILE A 61 -5.43 -3.28 -6.35
N SER A 62 -6.57 -3.09 -5.68
CA SER A 62 -7.02 -1.75 -5.30
C SER A 62 -6.30 -1.34 -4.01
N THR A 63 -5.92 -0.07 -3.92
CA THR A 63 -5.21 0.45 -2.75
C THR A 63 -5.94 1.64 -2.13
N PRO A 64 -7.21 1.47 -1.70
CA PRO A 64 -7.94 2.57 -1.08
C PRO A 64 -7.33 2.98 0.26
N ILE A 65 -7.45 4.26 0.55
CA ILE A 65 -6.96 4.85 1.79
C ILE A 65 -8.11 4.97 2.78
N THR A 66 -7.87 4.59 4.02
CA THR A 66 -8.83 4.76 5.11
C THR A 66 -8.15 5.31 6.34
N ALA A 67 -8.96 5.72 7.33
CA ALA A 67 -8.47 6.05 8.67
C ALA A 67 -7.36 7.10 8.69
N ILE A 68 -7.57 8.24 8.00
CA ILE A 68 -6.65 9.37 8.15
C ILE A 68 -6.73 9.88 9.57
N VAL A 69 -5.60 9.85 10.29
CA VAL A 69 -5.49 10.34 11.66
C VAL A 69 -4.62 11.58 11.65
N VAL A 70 -5.22 12.71 11.98
CA VAL A 70 -4.55 14.01 11.99
C VAL A 70 -3.29 13.95 12.87
N GLY A 71 -2.17 14.41 12.30
CA GLY A 71 -0.90 14.43 13.01
C GLY A 71 -0.21 13.08 13.14
N THR A 72 -0.76 12.03 12.54
CA THR A 72 -0.20 10.67 12.67
C THR A 72 0.04 10.03 11.30
N GLY A 73 -1.02 9.82 10.51
CA GLY A 73 -0.88 9.13 9.23
C GLY A 73 -2.20 8.58 8.72
N PHE A 74 -2.12 7.45 8.03
CA PHE A 74 -3.27 6.86 7.35
C PHE A 74 -3.08 5.36 7.17
N THR A 75 -4.12 4.68 6.75
CA THR A 75 -4.09 3.24 6.48
C THR A 75 -4.25 3.00 4.99
N ILE A 76 -3.35 2.20 4.42
CA ILE A 76 -3.45 1.72 3.04
C ILE A 76 -4.03 0.31 3.08
N ASN A 77 -5.08 0.07 2.31
CA ASN A 77 -5.66 -1.26 2.17
C ASN A 77 -5.25 -1.85 0.83
N GLY A 78 -4.94 -3.13 0.80
CA GLY A 78 -4.74 -3.87 -0.44
C GLY A 78 -5.88 -4.84 -0.61
N ILE A 79 -6.68 -4.66 -1.66
CA ILE A 79 -7.87 -5.48 -1.92
C ILE A 79 -7.75 -6.07 -3.32
N THR A 80 -7.96 -7.37 -3.42
CA THR A 80 -7.90 -8.08 -4.70
C THR A 80 -8.99 -9.16 -4.73
N GLU A 81 -9.39 -9.56 -5.92
CA GLU A 81 -10.36 -10.64 -6.10
C GLU A 81 -9.75 -12.02 -5.82
N LEU A 82 -8.46 -12.16 -6.09
CA LEU A 82 -7.75 -13.42 -5.89
C LEU A 82 -6.92 -13.36 -4.61
N ARG A 83 -6.79 -14.49 -3.94
CA ARG A 83 -5.89 -14.57 -2.79
C ARG A 83 -4.45 -14.49 -3.25
N LEU A 84 -3.69 -13.65 -2.60
CA LEU A 84 -2.27 -13.48 -2.87
C LEU A 84 -1.45 -13.87 -1.65
N THR A 85 -0.17 -14.11 -1.88
CA THR A 85 0.81 -14.37 -0.82
C THR A 85 2.01 -13.45 -1.00
N GLY A 86 2.81 -13.31 0.05
CA GLY A 86 4.07 -12.57 0.01
C GLY A 86 3.89 -11.07 0.14
N ASN A 87 4.98 -10.36 -0.09
CA ASN A 87 5.08 -8.91 0.10
C ASN A 87 5.03 -8.20 -1.25
N ILE A 88 4.24 -7.14 -1.32
CA ILE A 88 4.11 -6.32 -2.53
C ILE A 88 4.35 -4.87 -2.14
N ASP A 89 5.27 -4.22 -2.83
CA ASP A 89 5.66 -2.84 -2.54
C ASP A 89 4.64 -1.84 -3.06
N VAL A 90 4.37 -0.83 -2.24
CA VAL A 90 3.42 0.23 -2.51
C VAL A 90 4.09 1.57 -2.30
N ARG A 91 3.85 2.50 -3.19
CA ARG A 91 4.24 3.89 -3.00
C ARG A 91 3.02 4.71 -2.58
N TRP A 92 3.24 5.66 -1.69
CA TRP A 92 2.18 6.55 -1.24
C TRP A 92 2.63 8.00 -1.30
N VAL A 93 1.65 8.88 -1.41
CA VAL A 93 1.85 10.33 -1.38
C VAL A 93 0.63 10.98 -0.73
N TRP A 94 0.85 12.05 -0.01
CA TRP A 94 -0.25 12.89 0.48
C TRP A 94 0.13 14.36 0.35
N ASN A 95 -0.89 15.19 0.29
CA ASN A 95 -0.69 16.63 0.11
C ASN A 95 -1.67 17.42 0.98
#